data_d74b4719cd2c55dd1776fa01ea3fadf2
#
_entry.id   d74b4719cd2c55dd1776fa01ea3fadf2
#
_cell.length_a   1.000
_cell.length_b   1.000
_cell.length_c   1.000
_cell.angle_alpha   90.00
_cell.angle_beta   90.00
_cell.angle_gamma   90.00
#
_symmetry.space_group_name_H-M   'P 1'
#
loop_
_entity.id
_entity.type
_entity.pdbx_description
1 polymer ?
#
loop_
_entity_poly.entity_id
_entity_poly.type
_entity_poly.pdbx_seq_one_letter_code
_entity_poly.pdbx_strand_id
1 'polypeptide(L)'
;LELRVAAYRSLTHSDLLALMGSRPSTQRASLYARCRLALSADARRFWDARSELIDAGIGAAGKFERYFRIFARRVLPLVHRRRTVLELLVPRSAPERAEFYDHQWDTAAWRALFRVFFSETVLGWLGRDPSFFRYAEGSVADHLLARVRHALVVLDPSVNPYVAWILTGTHGESLPHALRAEHFETIREHLDRLEWHQLPIEAVVHRDMVDRIDRANLSDIFEYMSEDNSAALLAQLASRSRPGARFAYWNMMVPRLGASLLPMRLRAMPELSRRLFLADKAFFYRDFVVDEVLP
;
A
#
# COMPACT_ATOMS: atom_id res chain seq x y z
N LEU A 1 -4.66 5.57 12.21
CA LEU A 1 -4.55 6.92 11.63
C LEU A 1 -4.31 7.96 12.71
N GLU A 2 -5.08 8.03 13.80
CA GLU A 2 -4.98 9.04 14.86
C GLU A 2 -3.55 9.22 15.39
N LEU A 3 -2.85 8.13 15.72
CA LEU A 3 -1.45 8.21 16.19
C LEU A 3 -0.52 8.83 15.15
N ARG A 4 -0.74 8.59 13.86
CA ARG A 4 0.04 9.22 12.80
C ARG A 4 -0.24 10.72 12.73
N VAL A 5 -1.50 11.13 12.80
CA VAL A 5 -1.89 12.56 12.85
C VAL A 5 -1.30 13.24 14.09
N ALA A 6 -1.41 12.62 15.27
CA ALA A 6 -0.82 13.14 16.50
C ALA A 6 0.71 13.28 16.38
N ALA A 7 1.38 12.33 15.72
CA ALA A 7 2.82 12.39 15.48
C ALA A 7 3.22 13.56 14.57
N TYR A 8 2.48 13.81 13.49
CA TYR A 8 2.72 15.00 12.65
C TYR A 8 2.56 16.32 13.42
N ARG A 9 1.59 16.40 14.34
CA ARG A 9 1.35 17.61 15.16
C ARG A 9 2.43 17.84 16.21
N SER A 10 2.92 16.76 16.84
CA SER A 10 3.70 16.85 18.08
C SER A 10 5.18 16.53 17.94
N LEU A 11 5.61 15.97 16.81
CA LEU A 11 6.97 15.51 16.61
C LEU A 11 7.69 16.30 15.51
N THR A 12 9.02 16.24 15.53
CA THR A 12 9.84 16.66 14.39
C THR A 12 9.74 15.63 13.28
N HIS A 13 10.14 15.97 12.05
CA HIS A 13 10.21 15.02 10.95
C HIS A 13 11.08 13.78 11.29
N SER A 14 12.24 14.00 11.91
CA SER A 14 13.14 12.92 12.33
C SER A 14 12.47 11.99 13.37
N ASP A 15 11.80 12.57 14.37
CA ASP A 15 11.06 11.82 15.39
C ASP A 15 9.90 11.02 14.78
N LEU A 16 9.18 11.62 13.82
CA LEU A 16 8.13 10.92 13.07
C LEU A 16 8.69 9.69 12.35
N LEU A 17 9.81 9.81 11.64
CA LEU A 17 10.45 8.69 10.95
C LEU A 17 10.89 7.59 11.93
N ALA A 18 11.39 7.98 13.10
CA ALA A 18 11.77 7.07 14.17
C ALA A 18 10.55 6.32 14.72
N LEU A 19 9.45 7.02 15.04
CA LEU A 19 8.21 6.43 15.55
C LEU A 19 7.55 5.51 14.50
N MET A 20 7.58 5.90 13.23
CA MET A 20 7.08 5.09 12.12
C MET A 20 7.88 3.79 11.92
N GLY A 21 9.13 3.69 12.38
CA GLY A 21 10.02 2.57 12.13
C GLY A 21 10.81 2.69 10.82
N SER A 22 10.74 3.84 10.15
CA SER A 22 11.52 4.14 8.93
C SER A 22 12.99 4.39 9.22
N ARG A 23 13.31 4.73 10.47
CA ARG A 23 14.68 4.92 10.97
C ARG A 23 14.85 4.12 12.28
N PRO A 24 16.07 3.60 12.56
CA PRO A 24 16.37 2.97 13.84
C PRO A 24 16.16 3.95 15.00
N SER A 25 15.60 3.48 16.12
CA SER A 25 15.44 4.30 17.33
C SER A 25 15.18 3.42 18.54
N THR A 26 15.71 3.82 19.68
CA THR A 26 15.39 3.28 21.00
C THR A 26 14.39 4.16 21.78
N GLN A 27 13.96 5.29 21.18
CA GLN A 27 13.15 6.29 21.86
C GLN A 27 11.65 6.21 21.50
N ARG A 28 11.20 5.16 20.81
CA ARG A 28 9.82 5.09 20.31
C ARG A 28 8.77 5.17 21.41
N ALA A 29 9.02 4.59 22.56
CA ALA A 29 8.10 4.69 23.71
C ALA A 29 7.95 6.14 24.20
N SER A 30 9.04 6.91 24.30
CA SER A 30 8.97 8.33 24.67
C SER A 30 8.33 9.20 23.60
N LEU A 31 8.58 8.90 22.32
CA LEU A 31 7.91 9.57 21.19
C LEU A 31 6.40 9.31 21.19
N TYR A 32 5.98 8.06 21.45
CA TYR A 32 4.59 7.73 21.65
C TYR A 32 3.96 8.50 22.82
N ALA A 33 4.65 8.58 23.97
CA ALA A 33 4.16 9.31 25.14
C ALA A 33 3.86 10.80 24.82
N ARG A 34 4.65 11.44 23.96
CA ARG A 34 4.41 12.82 23.49
C ARG A 34 3.13 12.94 22.65
N CYS A 35 2.78 11.91 21.91
CA CYS A 35 1.59 11.87 21.05
C CYS A 35 0.33 11.41 21.79
N ARG A 36 0.49 10.67 22.89
CA ARG A 36 -0.55 9.89 23.55
C ARG A 36 -1.74 10.72 24.01
N LEU A 37 -1.54 11.94 24.51
CA LEU A 37 -2.61 12.80 25.01
C LEU A 37 -3.52 13.33 23.89
N ALA A 38 -3.04 13.39 22.66
CA ALA A 38 -3.82 13.82 21.49
C ALA A 38 -4.68 12.69 20.89
N LEU A 39 -4.62 11.48 21.44
CA LEU A 39 -5.40 10.34 20.95
C LEU A 39 -6.78 10.26 21.63
N SER A 40 -7.76 9.72 20.92
CA SER A 40 -9.02 9.29 21.53
C SER A 40 -8.80 8.21 22.60
N ALA A 41 -9.79 8.02 23.48
CA ALA A 41 -9.71 7.00 24.53
C ALA A 41 -9.49 5.59 23.95
N ASP A 42 -10.12 5.29 22.82
CA ASP A 42 -10.02 4.00 22.15
C ASP A 42 -8.64 3.80 21.51
N ALA A 43 -8.12 4.79 20.82
CA ALA A 43 -6.78 4.74 20.25
C ALA A 43 -5.70 4.61 21.34
N ARG A 44 -5.85 5.33 22.46
CA ARG A 44 -4.95 5.17 23.62
C ARG A 44 -4.97 3.75 24.17
N ARG A 45 -6.16 3.20 24.45
CA ARG A 45 -6.28 1.81 24.94
C ARG A 45 -5.66 0.80 23.99
N PHE A 46 -5.87 1.01 22.69
CA PHE A 46 -5.28 0.14 21.65
C PHE A 46 -3.75 0.14 21.70
N TRP A 47 -3.12 1.30 21.74
CA TRP A 47 -1.67 1.44 21.67
C TRP A 47 -1.00 1.14 23.02
N ASP A 48 -1.60 1.56 24.14
CA ASP A 48 -1.09 1.27 25.50
C ASP A 48 -0.99 -0.24 25.77
N ALA A 49 -1.92 -1.02 25.22
CA ALA A 49 -1.92 -2.47 25.33
C ALA A 49 -0.95 -3.18 24.35
N ARG A 50 -0.17 -2.44 23.53
CA ARG A 50 0.65 -3.00 22.45
C ARG A 50 2.00 -2.31 22.33
N SER A 51 2.73 -2.22 23.44
CA SER A 51 4.06 -1.58 23.50
C SER A 51 5.04 -2.20 22.49
N GLU A 52 4.94 -3.50 22.24
CA GLU A 52 5.77 -4.23 21.29
C GLU A 52 5.60 -3.73 19.84
N LEU A 53 4.40 -3.23 19.47
CA LEU A 53 4.16 -2.62 18.15
C LEU A 53 4.77 -1.23 18.08
N ILE A 54 4.75 -0.48 19.17
CA ILE A 54 5.42 0.83 19.27
C ILE A 54 6.92 0.62 19.13
N ASP A 55 7.50 -0.32 19.85
CA ASP A 55 8.93 -0.62 19.81
C ASP A 55 9.39 -1.12 18.43
N ALA A 56 8.55 -1.84 17.72
CA ALA A 56 8.82 -2.26 16.35
C ALA A 56 8.70 -1.11 15.32
N GLY A 57 8.05 -0.02 15.70
CA GLY A 57 7.63 1.08 14.81
C GLY A 57 6.19 0.92 14.34
N ILE A 58 5.38 1.96 14.54
CA ILE A 58 3.92 1.91 14.28
C ILE A 58 3.56 1.62 12.82
N GLY A 59 4.47 1.90 11.87
CA GLY A 59 4.32 1.54 10.46
C GLY A 59 4.41 0.04 10.19
N ALA A 60 4.94 -0.74 11.13
CA ALA A 60 5.09 -2.20 11.01
C ALA A 60 4.02 -2.98 11.79
N ALA A 61 2.98 -2.32 12.28
CA ALA A 61 1.96 -2.90 13.15
C ALA A 61 0.93 -3.78 12.44
N GLY A 62 0.80 -3.68 11.11
CA GLY A 62 -0.19 -4.42 10.33
C GLY A 62 0.12 -5.92 10.18
N LYS A 63 -0.92 -6.71 9.86
CA LYS A 63 -0.78 -8.13 9.56
C LYS A 63 0.10 -8.35 8.33
N PHE A 64 -0.07 -7.52 7.30
CA PHE A 64 0.66 -7.60 6.04
C PHE A 64 2.13 -7.18 6.21
N GLU A 65 2.40 -6.14 7.01
CA GLU A 65 3.78 -5.74 7.35
C GLU A 65 4.50 -6.82 8.14
N ARG A 66 3.79 -7.51 9.04
CA ARG A 66 4.34 -8.67 9.74
C ARG A 66 4.68 -9.82 8.79
N TYR A 67 3.84 -10.06 7.78
CA TYR A 67 4.08 -11.06 6.75
C TYR A 67 5.35 -10.76 5.97
N PHE A 68 5.55 -9.53 5.49
CA PHE A 68 6.80 -9.13 4.82
C PHE A 68 8.02 -9.18 5.73
N ARG A 69 7.87 -8.89 7.01
CA ARG A 69 8.97 -9.05 7.97
C ARG A 69 9.40 -10.51 8.13
N ILE A 70 8.47 -11.44 8.13
CA ILE A 70 8.77 -12.88 8.12
C ILE A 70 9.50 -13.24 6.82
N PHE A 71 8.98 -12.77 5.69
CA PHE A 71 9.62 -12.96 4.38
C PHE A 71 11.08 -12.48 4.39
N ALA A 72 11.32 -11.23 4.72
CA ALA A 72 12.66 -10.63 4.70
C ALA A 72 13.65 -11.32 5.65
N ARG A 73 13.19 -11.76 6.85
CA ARG A 73 14.07 -12.27 7.90
C ARG A 73 14.27 -13.77 7.89
N ARG A 74 13.28 -14.54 7.41
CA ARG A 74 13.28 -16.01 7.53
C ARG A 74 13.21 -16.74 6.21
N VAL A 75 12.59 -16.14 5.19
CA VAL A 75 12.31 -16.81 3.90
C VAL A 75 13.34 -16.40 2.85
N LEU A 76 13.51 -15.11 2.63
CA LEU A 76 14.47 -14.56 1.66
C LEU A 76 15.92 -15.04 1.87
N PRO A 77 16.46 -15.15 3.10
CA PRO A 77 17.82 -15.65 3.35
C PRO A 77 18.07 -17.11 2.92
N LEU A 78 17.01 -17.90 2.69
CA LEU A 78 17.16 -19.27 2.20
C LEU A 78 17.64 -19.33 0.73
N VAL A 79 17.42 -18.26 -0.03
CA VAL A 79 17.73 -18.22 -1.47
C VAL A 79 18.65 -17.07 -1.87
N HIS A 80 18.65 -15.96 -1.12
CA HIS A 80 19.49 -14.79 -1.37
C HIS A 80 20.26 -14.36 -0.13
N ARG A 81 21.58 -14.22 -0.27
CA ARG A 81 22.41 -13.66 0.80
C ARG A 81 22.08 -12.18 1.00
N ARG A 82 22.24 -11.71 2.23
CA ARG A 82 22.01 -10.28 2.57
C ARG A 82 22.79 -9.33 1.65
N ARG A 83 23.99 -9.69 1.24
CA ARG A 83 24.78 -8.90 0.30
C ARG A 83 24.06 -8.73 -1.03
N THR A 84 23.56 -9.80 -1.63
CA THR A 84 22.80 -9.77 -2.90
C THR A 84 21.54 -8.89 -2.78
N VAL A 85 20.82 -8.97 -1.63
CA VAL A 85 19.66 -8.12 -1.35
C VAL A 85 20.03 -6.65 -1.30
N LEU A 86 21.14 -6.30 -0.65
CA LEU A 86 21.61 -4.91 -0.58
C LEU A 86 22.14 -4.42 -1.94
N GLU A 87 22.82 -5.27 -2.68
CA GLU A 87 23.28 -4.96 -4.05
C GLU A 87 22.12 -4.68 -5.01
N LEU A 88 20.96 -5.36 -4.85
CA LEU A 88 19.76 -5.06 -5.63
C LEU A 88 19.29 -3.62 -5.46
N LEU A 89 19.46 -3.03 -4.27
CA LEU A 89 19.02 -1.68 -3.93
C LEU A 89 20.05 -0.58 -4.29
N VAL A 90 21.19 -0.95 -4.88
CA VAL A 90 22.17 0.03 -5.37
C VAL A 90 21.68 0.62 -6.70
N PRO A 91 21.78 1.94 -6.89
CA PRO A 91 21.41 2.59 -8.15
C PRO A 91 22.14 1.96 -9.36
N ARG A 92 21.39 1.64 -10.41
CA ARG A 92 21.88 1.05 -11.67
C ARG A 92 21.08 1.57 -12.86
N SER A 93 21.69 1.56 -14.03
CA SER A 93 20.95 1.75 -15.28
C SER A 93 19.96 0.60 -15.54
N ALA A 94 18.97 0.81 -16.39
CA ALA A 94 17.98 -0.21 -16.70
C ALA A 94 18.60 -1.51 -17.30
N PRO A 95 19.58 -1.47 -18.21
CA PRO A 95 20.27 -2.68 -18.67
C PRO A 95 20.99 -3.43 -17.53
N GLU A 96 21.72 -2.72 -16.66
CA GLU A 96 22.43 -3.33 -15.52
C GLU A 96 21.46 -3.95 -14.51
N ARG A 97 20.27 -3.36 -14.31
CA ARG A 97 19.21 -3.97 -13.47
C ARG A 97 18.69 -5.27 -14.07
N ALA A 98 18.49 -5.30 -15.40
CA ALA A 98 18.06 -6.50 -16.09
C ALA A 98 19.11 -7.62 -15.98
N GLU A 99 20.39 -7.31 -16.23
CA GLU A 99 21.50 -8.25 -16.11
C GLU A 99 21.63 -8.79 -14.67
N PHE A 100 21.57 -7.91 -13.67
CA PHE A 100 21.59 -8.33 -12.25
C PHE A 100 20.42 -9.25 -11.91
N TYR A 101 19.19 -8.90 -12.37
CA TYR A 101 18.01 -9.70 -12.15
C TYR A 101 18.15 -11.09 -12.78
N ASP A 102 18.48 -11.15 -14.06
CA ASP A 102 18.48 -12.39 -14.82
C ASP A 102 19.63 -13.35 -14.38
N HIS A 103 20.78 -12.82 -13.94
CA HIS A 103 21.96 -13.65 -13.57
C HIS A 103 22.17 -13.84 -12.06
N GLN A 104 21.66 -12.96 -11.20
CA GLN A 104 21.93 -13.04 -9.77
C GLN A 104 20.69 -13.20 -8.92
N TRP A 105 19.53 -12.69 -9.38
CA TRP A 105 18.31 -12.72 -8.59
C TRP A 105 17.36 -13.86 -8.99
N ASP A 106 17.04 -14.01 -10.27
CA ASP A 106 15.99 -14.92 -10.77
C ASP A 106 16.48 -16.38 -10.87
N THR A 107 16.82 -16.97 -9.74
CA THR A 107 17.25 -18.38 -9.65
C THR A 107 16.04 -19.33 -9.61
N ALA A 108 16.25 -20.60 -9.96
CA ALA A 108 15.21 -21.64 -9.82
C ALA A 108 14.74 -21.79 -8.37
N ALA A 109 15.67 -21.68 -7.41
CA ALA A 109 15.36 -21.72 -5.98
C ALA A 109 14.48 -20.53 -5.55
N TRP A 110 14.78 -19.32 -6.04
CA TRP A 110 13.96 -18.14 -5.83
C TRP A 110 12.53 -18.33 -6.34
N ARG A 111 12.37 -18.75 -7.61
CA ARG A 111 11.04 -18.99 -8.20
C ARG A 111 10.24 -20.03 -7.45
N ALA A 112 10.87 -21.13 -7.06
CA ALA A 112 10.20 -22.19 -6.30
C ALA A 112 9.75 -21.70 -4.92
N LEU A 113 10.66 -21.08 -4.17
CA LEU A 113 10.37 -20.54 -2.84
C LEU A 113 9.28 -19.46 -2.89
N PHE A 114 9.33 -18.58 -3.90
CA PHE A 114 8.38 -17.52 -4.09
C PHE A 114 6.96 -18.07 -4.33
N ARG A 115 6.82 -19.08 -5.20
CA ARG A 115 5.53 -19.73 -5.46
C ARG A 115 4.95 -20.38 -4.20
N VAL A 116 5.76 -21.05 -3.41
CA VAL A 116 5.31 -21.65 -2.15
C VAL A 116 4.88 -20.58 -1.15
N PHE A 117 5.71 -19.56 -0.93
CA PHE A 117 5.44 -18.54 0.08
C PHE A 117 4.24 -17.64 -0.30
N PHE A 118 4.10 -17.29 -1.57
CA PHE A 118 2.98 -16.48 -2.06
C PHE A 118 1.82 -17.32 -2.62
N SER A 119 1.77 -18.62 -2.30
CA SER A 119 0.58 -19.42 -2.58
C SER A 119 -0.63 -18.90 -1.81
N GLU A 120 -1.83 -19.11 -2.36
CA GLU A 120 -3.09 -18.68 -1.74
C GLU A 120 -3.23 -19.19 -0.30
N THR A 121 -2.83 -20.44 -0.04
CA THR A 121 -2.87 -21.05 1.28
C THR A 121 -2.01 -20.30 2.29
N VAL A 122 -0.73 -20.05 1.98
CA VAL A 122 0.21 -19.40 2.89
C VAL A 122 -0.14 -17.92 3.03
N LEU A 123 -0.47 -17.26 1.94
CA LEU A 123 -0.84 -15.85 1.92
C LEU A 123 -2.14 -15.59 2.69
N GLY A 124 -3.16 -16.44 2.54
CA GLY A 124 -4.43 -16.36 3.28
C GLY A 124 -4.24 -16.60 4.77
N TRP A 125 -3.35 -17.55 5.13
CA TRP A 125 -3.11 -17.86 6.54
C TRP A 125 -2.28 -16.79 7.28
N LEU A 126 -1.25 -16.26 6.63
CA LEU A 126 -0.26 -15.35 7.26
C LEU A 126 -0.41 -13.88 6.88
N GLY A 127 -0.93 -13.58 5.71
CA GLY A 127 -0.87 -12.25 5.11
C GLY A 127 -2.22 -11.56 4.89
N ARG A 128 -3.08 -12.15 4.09
CA ARG A 128 -4.36 -11.55 3.66
C ARG A 128 -5.57 -12.23 4.29
N ASP A 129 -6.72 -11.55 4.21
CA ASP A 129 -8.01 -12.15 4.54
C ASP A 129 -8.37 -13.18 3.46
N PRO A 130 -8.84 -14.40 3.82
CA PRO A 130 -9.24 -15.43 2.86
C PRO A 130 -10.33 -14.98 1.87
N SER A 131 -11.18 -14.02 2.24
CA SER A 131 -12.20 -13.46 1.34
C SER A 131 -11.62 -12.79 0.09
N PHE A 132 -10.36 -12.36 0.13
CA PHE A 132 -9.64 -11.82 -1.01
C PHE A 132 -9.57 -12.79 -2.21
N PHE A 133 -9.46 -14.09 -1.92
CA PHE A 133 -9.33 -15.12 -2.98
C PHE A 133 -10.67 -15.59 -3.56
N ARG A 134 -11.79 -15.11 -3.02
CA ARG A 134 -13.12 -15.58 -3.41
C ARG A 134 -13.47 -15.36 -4.88
N TYR A 135 -12.95 -14.29 -5.45
CA TYR A 135 -13.21 -13.87 -6.83
C TYR A 135 -11.92 -13.85 -7.68
N ALA A 136 -10.79 -14.33 -7.13
CA ALA A 136 -9.52 -14.29 -7.81
C ALA A 136 -9.49 -15.23 -9.02
N GLU A 137 -8.87 -14.76 -10.11
CA GLU A 137 -8.66 -15.51 -11.34
C GLU A 137 -7.17 -15.80 -11.55
N GLY A 138 -6.81 -17.07 -11.69
CA GLY A 138 -5.44 -17.50 -11.96
C GLY A 138 -4.55 -17.62 -10.73
N SER A 139 -3.25 -17.86 -10.93
CA SER A 139 -2.26 -18.03 -9.87
C SER A 139 -1.77 -16.70 -9.32
N VAL A 140 -2.06 -16.42 -8.06
CA VAL A 140 -1.55 -15.24 -7.34
C VAL A 140 -0.03 -15.20 -7.35
N ALA A 141 0.62 -16.32 -7.11
CA ALA A 141 2.08 -16.40 -7.03
C ALA A 141 2.76 -16.10 -8.38
N ASP A 142 2.21 -16.63 -9.49
CA ASP A 142 2.78 -16.37 -10.82
C ASP A 142 2.54 -14.92 -11.27
N HIS A 143 1.37 -14.35 -10.96
CA HIS A 143 1.11 -12.94 -11.17
C HIS A 143 2.11 -12.07 -10.41
N LEU A 144 2.28 -12.30 -9.11
CA LEU A 144 3.21 -11.56 -8.27
C LEU A 144 4.66 -11.71 -8.75
N LEU A 145 5.07 -12.90 -9.18
CA LEU A 145 6.43 -13.14 -9.69
C LEU A 145 6.72 -12.30 -10.95
N ALA A 146 5.76 -12.24 -11.88
CA ALA A 146 5.87 -11.38 -13.05
C ALA A 146 5.97 -9.88 -12.66
N ARG A 147 5.18 -9.45 -11.67
CA ARG A 147 5.23 -8.08 -11.16
C ARG A 147 6.50 -7.75 -10.39
N VAL A 148 7.12 -8.73 -9.72
CA VAL A 148 8.44 -8.56 -9.09
C VAL A 148 9.51 -8.22 -10.15
N ARG A 149 9.53 -8.90 -11.30
CA ARG A 149 10.45 -8.55 -12.38
C ARG A 149 10.27 -7.10 -12.84
N HIS A 150 9.01 -6.66 -13.01
CA HIS A 150 8.72 -5.26 -13.33
C HIS A 150 9.28 -4.29 -12.25
N ALA A 151 9.06 -4.59 -10.98
CA ALA A 151 9.54 -3.75 -9.87
C ALA A 151 11.07 -3.65 -9.77
N LEU A 152 11.77 -4.73 -10.10
CA LEU A 152 13.22 -4.82 -9.92
C LEU A 152 14.02 -4.44 -11.18
N VAL A 153 13.40 -4.47 -12.36
CA VAL A 153 14.05 -4.18 -13.63
C VAL A 153 13.55 -2.86 -14.25
N VAL A 154 12.22 -2.71 -14.39
CA VAL A 154 11.61 -1.54 -15.06
C VAL A 154 11.58 -0.35 -14.11
N LEU A 155 11.00 -0.54 -12.92
CA LEU A 155 11.08 0.44 -11.84
C LEU A 155 12.49 0.38 -11.24
N ASP A 156 12.99 1.50 -10.76
CA ASP A 156 14.28 1.51 -10.08
C ASP A 156 14.10 1.12 -8.59
N PRO A 157 14.58 -0.06 -8.15
CA PRO A 157 14.43 -0.50 -6.77
C PRO A 157 15.18 0.38 -5.77
N SER A 158 16.24 1.10 -6.20
CA SER A 158 17.02 2.00 -5.34
C SER A 158 16.20 3.20 -4.84
N VAL A 159 15.18 3.61 -5.60
CA VAL A 159 14.28 4.72 -5.26
C VAL A 159 12.84 4.25 -4.99
N ASN A 160 12.64 2.95 -4.78
CA ASN A 160 11.33 2.38 -4.43
C ASN A 160 11.26 2.05 -2.94
N PRO A 161 10.57 2.86 -2.12
CA PRO A 161 10.50 2.66 -0.67
C PRO A 161 9.79 1.36 -0.28
N TYR A 162 8.87 0.88 -1.10
CA TYR A 162 8.10 -0.33 -0.81
C TYR A 162 8.95 -1.58 -1.05
N VAL A 163 9.73 -1.63 -2.13
CA VAL A 163 10.71 -2.69 -2.37
C VAL A 163 11.74 -2.72 -1.24
N ALA A 164 12.32 -1.57 -0.89
CA ALA A 164 13.27 -1.48 0.22
C ALA A 164 12.67 -2.00 1.53
N TRP A 165 11.43 -1.60 1.85
CA TRP A 165 10.72 -2.07 3.05
C TRP A 165 10.48 -3.58 3.04
N ILE A 166 9.99 -4.14 1.94
CA ILE A 166 9.71 -5.58 1.80
C ILE A 166 10.98 -6.41 1.99
N LEU A 167 12.11 -5.95 1.45
CA LEU A 167 13.36 -6.70 1.44
C LEU A 167 14.20 -6.49 2.71
N THR A 168 14.13 -5.32 3.34
CA THR A 168 15.04 -4.96 4.46
C THR A 168 14.31 -4.63 5.76
N GLY A 169 13.02 -4.34 5.72
CA GLY A 169 12.23 -3.87 6.85
C GLY A 169 12.39 -2.37 7.14
N THR A 170 13.07 -1.62 6.27
CA THR A 170 13.20 -0.15 6.34
C THR A 170 13.01 0.45 4.96
N HIS A 171 12.66 1.74 4.89
CA HIS A 171 12.50 2.43 3.59
C HIS A 171 13.85 2.83 2.94
N GLY A 172 14.98 2.57 3.60
CA GLY A 172 16.27 3.04 3.12
C GLY A 172 16.30 4.58 3.01
N GLU A 173 16.91 5.10 1.96
CA GLU A 173 16.95 6.54 1.68
C GLU A 173 15.69 7.04 0.95
N SER A 174 14.99 6.16 0.25
CA SER A 174 13.75 6.51 -0.44
C SER A 174 12.56 6.37 0.50
N LEU A 175 11.88 7.48 0.78
CA LEU A 175 10.71 7.50 1.67
C LEU A 175 9.40 7.51 0.87
N PRO A 176 8.32 6.89 1.39
CA PRO A 176 6.98 7.12 0.89
C PRO A 176 6.62 8.60 0.90
N HIS A 177 5.79 9.04 -0.03
CA HIS A 177 5.43 10.45 -0.22
C HIS A 177 5.11 11.18 1.09
N ALA A 178 4.24 10.62 1.91
CA ALA A 178 3.83 11.20 3.18
C ALA A 178 4.96 11.31 4.23
N LEU A 179 6.06 10.58 4.08
CA LEU A 179 7.18 10.60 5.02
C LEU A 179 8.38 11.43 4.55
N ARG A 180 8.31 12.06 3.38
CA ARG A 180 9.38 12.89 2.86
C ARG A 180 9.44 14.23 3.56
N ALA A 181 10.66 14.76 3.74
CA ALA A 181 10.88 16.02 4.42
C ALA A 181 10.19 17.21 3.73
N GLU A 182 10.22 17.22 2.38
CA GLU A 182 9.62 18.27 1.57
C GLU A 182 8.09 18.38 1.70
N HIS A 183 7.42 17.33 2.18
CA HIS A 183 5.97 17.32 2.37
C HIS A 183 5.54 17.45 3.84
N PHE A 184 6.48 17.36 4.77
CA PHE A 184 6.18 17.25 6.19
C PHE A 184 5.42 18.46 6.73
N GLU A 185 5.90 19.67 6.47
CA GLU A 185 5.23 20.89 6.95
C GLU A 185 3.90 21.12 6.23
N THR A 186 3.85 20.93 4.92
CA THR A 186 2.59 21.03 4.16
C THR A 186 1.52 20.08 4.70
N ILE A 187 1.89 18.84 5.02
CA ILE A 187 0.95 17.87 5.62
C ILE A 187 0.52 18.35 7.00
N ARG A 188 1.46 18.81 7.83
CA ARG A 188 1.18 19.30 9.18
C ARG A 188 0.19 20.46 9.18
N GLU A 189 0.37 21.43 8.28
CA GLU A 189 -0.48 22.62 8.14
C GLU A 189 -1.91 22.30 7.68
N HIS A 190 -2.12 21.13 7.06
CA HIS A 190 -3.42 20.76 6.49
C HIS A 190 -4.08 19.58 7.20
N LEU A 191 -3.63 19.21 8.40
CA LEU A 191 -4.21 18.10 9.17
C LEU A 191 -5.64 18.37 9.64
N ASP A 192 -6.05 19.62 9.72
CA ASP A 192 -7.42 20.06 10.04
C ASP A 192 -8.43 19.73 8.94
N ARG A 193 -7.96 19.45 7.70
CA ARG A 193 -8.78 19.02 6.57
C ARG A 193 -9.06 17.52 6.55
N LEU A 194 -8.47 16.74 7.49
CA LEU A 194 -8.63 15.30 7.55
C LEU A 194 -9.80 14.94 8.47
N GLU A 195 -10.76 14.25 7.90
CA GLU A 195 -11.78 13.52 8.65
C GLU A 195 -11.57 12.02 8.45
N TRP A 196 -11.83 11.22 9.48
CA TRP A 196 -11.73 9.76 9.39
C TRP A 196 -12.88 9.09 10.12
N HIS A 197 -13.41 8.07 9.47
CA HIS A 197 -14.54 7.31 9.96
C HIS A 197 -14.21 5.82 9.91
N GLN A 198 -14.54 5.10 10.97
CA GLN A 198 -14.44 3.64 11.00
C GLN A 198 -15.79 3.05 10.60
N LEU A 199 -16.16 3.26 9.34
CA LEU A 199 -17.45 2.85 8.76
C LEU A 199 -17.21 2.23 7.38
N PRO A 200 -18.13 1.37 6.91
CA PRO A 200 -18.20 1.01 5.50
C PRO A 200 -18.37 2.27 4.64
N ILE A 201 -17.75 2.29 3.47
CA ILE A 201 -17.80 3.45 2.56
C ILE A 201 -19.24 3.78 2.15
N GLU A 202 -20.08 2.77 1.97
CA GLU A 202 -21.51 2.90 1.67
C GLU A 202 -22.25 3.68 2.76
N ALA A 203 -21.90 3.43 4.02
CA ALA A 203 -22.50 4.14 5.15
C ALA A 203 -22.09 5.61 5.20
N VAL A 204 -20.84 5.93 4.81
CA VAL A 204 -20.34 7.31 4.72
C VAL A 204 -21.09 8.08 3.64
N VAL A 205 -21.26 7.48 2.48
CA VAL A 205 -21.97 8.07 1.34
C VAL A 205 -23.46 8.22 1.62
N HIS A 206 -24.07 7.22 2.26
CA HIS A 206 -25.51 7.19 2.55
C HIS A 206 -25.94 8.18 3.65
N ARG A 207 -25.08 8.42 4.63
CA ARG A 207 -25.37 9.30 5.77
C ARG A 207 -25.15 10.79 5.50
N ASP A 208 -24.97 11.17 4.26
CA ASP A 208 -24.67 12.57 3.88
C ASP A 208 -23.43 13.15 4.59
N MET A 209 -22.49 12.29 4.96
CA MET A 209 -21.23 12.71 5.60
C MET A 209 -20.26 13.36 4.60
N VAL A 210 -20.57 13.26 3.32
CA VAL A 210 -19.80 13.88 2.24
C VAL A 210 -20.77 14.64 1.34
N ASP A 211 -20.61 15.95 1.24
CA ASP A 211 -21.46 16.80 0.40
C ASP A 211 -21.34 16.43 -1.07
N ARG A 212 -20.11 16.44 -1.58
CA ARG A 212 -19.79 16.07 -2.96
C ARG A 212 -18.39 15.50 -3.10
N ILE A 213 -18.27 14.49 -3.93
CA ILE A 213 -17.01 13.82 -4.24
C ILE A 213 -16.41 14.43 -5.51
N ASP A 214 -15.18 14.93 -5.41
CA ASP A 214 -14.38 15.38 -6.55
C ASP A 214 -13.36 14.30 -6.95
N ARG A 215 -12.82 13.56 -5.99
CA ARG A 215 -11.84 12.50 -6.18
C ARG A 215 -12.07 11.39 -5.15
N ALA A 216 -12.02 10.15 -5.59
CA ALA A 216 -12.04 9.00 -4.70
C ALA A 216 -10.86 8.08 -5.03
N ASN A 217 -10.11 7.72 -4.00
CA ASN A 217 -9.16 6.61 -4.05
C ASN A 217 -9.82 5.42 -3.34
N LEU A 218 -10.22 4.42 -4.11
CA LEU A 218 -10.98 3.27 -3.63
C LEU A 218 -10.08 2.07 -3.28
N SER A 219 -8.74 2.26 -3.31
CA SER A 219 -7.79 1.19 -3.03
C SER A 219 -8.05 -0.05 -3.90
N ASP A 220 -7.98 -1.24 -3.34
CA ASP A 220 -8.31 -2.51 -3.97
C ASP A 220 -9.63 -3.11 -3.43
N ILE A 221 -10.59 -2.26 -3.08
CA ILE A 221 -11.85 -2.67 -2.43
C ILE A 221 -12.66 -3.66 -3.27
N PHE A 222 -12.59 -3.55 -4.58
CA PHE A 222 -13.35 -4.40 -5.51
C PHE A 222 -12.86 -5.85 -5.57
N GLU A 223 -11.67 -6.15 -5.07
CA GLU A 223 -11.18 -7.53 -4.90
C GLU A 223 -12.06 -8.36 -3.96
N TYR A 224 -12.76 -7.70 -3.04
CA TYR A 224 -13.60 -8.32 -2.02
C TYR A 224 -15.10 -8.32 -2.38
N MET A 225 -15.47 -7.80 -3.55
CA MET A 225 -16.86 -7.54 -3.93
C MET A 225 -17.28 -8.35 -5.16
N SER A 226 -18.54 -8.78 -5.19
CA SER A 226 -19.17 -9.27 -6.42
C SER A 226 -19.30 -8.12 -7.43
N GLU A 227 -19.56 -8.48 -8.69
CA GLU A 227 -19.76 -7.51 -9.76
C GLU A 227 -20.95 -6.59 -9.47
N ASP A 228 -22.07 -7.17 -9.03
CA ASP A 228 -23.28 -6.41 -8.66
C ASP A 228 -23.02 -5.44 -7.50
N ASN A 229 -22.32 -5.87 -6.46
CA ASN A 229 -21.97 -5.01 -5.33
C ASN A 229 -21.01 -3.89 -5.75
N SER A 230 -20.05 -4.19 -6.63
CA SER A 230 -19.13 -3.20 -7.19
C SER A 230 -19.89 -2.15 -8.01
N ALA A 231 -20.83 -2.58 -8.86
CA ALA A 231 -21.68 -1.69 -9.64
C ALA A 231 -22.56 -0.83 -8.72
N ALA A 232 -23.18 -1.42 -7.70
CA ALA A 232 -24.02 -0.70 -6.74
C ALA A 232 -23.23 0.38 -5.98
N LEU A 233 -22.02 0.05 -5.48
CA LEU A 233 -21.17 1.01 -4.79
C LEU A 233 -20.71 2.15 -5.73
N LEU A 234 -20.28 1.81 -6.94
CA LEU A 234 -19.89 2.83 -7.94
C LEU A 234 -21.06 3.74 -8.32
N ALA A 235 -22.29 3.21 -8.43
CA ALA A 235 -23.48 4.00 -8.70
C ALA A 235 -23.80 4.98 -7.56
N GLN A 236 -23.64 4.54 -6.30
CA GLN A 236 -23.81 5.40 -5.13
C GLN A 236 -22.75 6.51 -5.09
N LEU A 237 -21.49 6.16 -5.31
CA LEU A 237 -20.40 7.15 -5.37
C LEU A 237 -20.62 8.15 -6.50
N ALA A 238 -20.99 7.70 -7.71
CA ALA A 238 -21.23 8.56 -8.85
C ALA A 238 -22.40 9.53 -8.60
N SER A 239 -23.47 9.09 -7.92
CA SER A 239 -24.61 9.95 -7.58
C SER A 239 -24.28 11.09 -6.61
N ARG A 240 -23.20 10.94 -5.82
CA ARG A 240 -22.68 11.96 -4.90
C ARG A 240 -21.48 12.73 -5.48
N SER A 241 -21.12 12.47 -6.71
CA SER A 241 -19.97 13.10 -7.35
C SER A 241 -20.38 14.26 -8.24
N ARG A 242 -19.42 15.17 -8.44
CA ARG A 242 -19.57 16.20 -9.49
C ARG A 242 -19.26 15.60 -10.86
N PRO A 243 -19.86 16.08 -11.95
CA PRO A 243 -19.37 15.79 -13.28
C PRO A 243 -17.88 16.09 -13.40
N GLY A 244 -17.10 15.18 -13.99
CA GLY A 244 -15.64 15.27 -14.06
C GLY A 244 -14.91 14.80 -12.79
N ALA A 245 -15.62 14.32 -11.77
CA ALA A 245 -15.00 13.63 -10.64
C ALA A 245 -14.28 12.38 -11.12
N ARG A 246 -13.23 11.98 -10.41
CA ARG A 246 -12.42 10.81 -10.78
C ARG A 246 -12.36 9.79 -9.67
N PHE A 247 -12.56 8.54 -10.05
CA PHE A 247 -12.38 7.37 -9.19
C PHE A 247 -11.10 6.65 -9.60
N ALA A 248 -10.21 6.43 -8.66
CA ALA A 248 -8.96 5.69 -8.86
C ALA A 248 -8.97 4.44 -7.98
N TYR A 249 -8.62 3.29 -8.54
CA TYR A 249 -8.56 2.02 -7.81
C TYR A 249 -7.63 1.02 -8.48
N TRP A 250 -7.26 0.00 -7.73
CA TRP A 250 -6.39 -1.07 -8.19
C TRP A 250 -7.16 -2.37 -8.33
N ASN A 251 -6.83 -3.13 -9.36
CA ASN A 251 -7.20 -4.53 -9.49
C ASN A 251 -5.94 -5.39 -9.37
N MET A 252 -6.01 -6.45 -8.57
CA MET A 252 -4.93 -7.41 -8.42
C MET A 252 -5.23 -8.73 -9.13
N MET A 253 -6.30 -9.39 -8.74
CA MET A 253 -6.71 -10.69 -9.28
C MET A 253 -8.12 -10.67 -9.87
N VAL A 254 -8.91 -9.65 -9.56
CA VAL A 254 -10.31 -9.53 -10.00
C VAL A 254 -10.43 -8.35 -10.94
N PRO A 255 -10.71 -8.57 -12.24
CA PRO A 255 -10.84 -7.47 -13.19
C PRO A 255 -12.19 -6.74 -12.99
N ARG A 256 -12.15 -5.60 -12.34
CA ARG A 256 -13.31 -4.69 -12.19
C ARG A 256 -13.04 -3.40 -12.93
N LEU A 257 -13.89 -3.08 -13.89
CA LEU A 257 -13.80 -1.87 -14.71
C LEU A 257 -15.10 -1.09 -14.56
N GLY A 258 -15.06 0.02 -13.82
CA GLY A 258 -16.25 0.80 -13.47
C GLY A 258 -16.99 1.32 -14.70
N ALA A 259 -16.25 1.80 -15.71
CA ALA A 259 -16.87 2.23 -16.98
C ALA A 259 -17.58 1.09 -17.74
N SER A 260 -17.16 -0.16 -17.56
CA SER A 260 -17.86 -1.32 -18.13
C SER A 260 -19.11 -1.67 -17.33
N LEU A 261 -19.05 -1.53 -16.01
CA LEU A 261 -20.18 -1.79 -15.11
C LEU A 261 -21.27 -0.70 -15.22
N LEU A 262 -20.87 0.54 -15.41
CA LEU A 262 -21.76 1.70 -15.44
C LEU A 262 -21.46 2.62 -16.65
N PRO A 263 -21.62 2.18 -17.89
CA PRO A 263 -21.20 2.92 -19.08
C PRO A 263 -21.94 4.25 -19.28
N MET A 264 -23.13 4.40 -18.70
CA MET A 264 -23.92 5.65 -18.75
C MET A 264 -23.53 6.67 -17.67
N ARG A 265 -22.66 6.29 -16.74
CA ARG A 265 -22.26 7.15 -15.61
C ARG A 265 -20.75 7.35 -15.49
N LEU A 266 -19.97 6.42 -15.99
CA LEU A 266 -18.52 6.44 -15.87
C LEU A 266 -17.87 6.30 -17.25
N ARG A 267 -16.80 7.06 -17.46
CA ARG A 267 -15.96 7.00 -18.65
C ARG A 267 -14.54 6.59 -18.24
N ALA A 268 -14.03 5.53 -18.85
CA ALA A 268 -12.65 5.12 -18.63
C ALA A 268 -11.65 6.18 -19.13
N MET A 269 -10.54 6.32 -18.39
CA MET A 269 -9.38 7.16 -18.76
C MET A 269 -8.15 6.28 -19.03
N PRO A 270 -8.12 5.51 -20.14
CA PRO A 270 -7.14 4.43 -20.33
C PRO A 270 -5.69 4.93 -20.41
N GLU A 271 -5.44 6.05 -21.06
CA GLU A 271 -4.09 6.61 -21.17
C GLU A 271 -3.55 7.08 -19.80
N LEU A 272 -4.41 7.73 -19.00
CA LEU A 272 -4.06 8.16 -17.66
C LEU A 272 -3.82 6.94 -16.77
N SER A 273 -4.72 5.97 -16.81
CA SER A 273 -4.61 4.69 -16.08
C SER A 273 -3.28 4.00 -16.37
N ARG A 274 -2.97 3.81 -17.65
CA ARG A 274 -1.72 3.17 -18.09
C ARG A 274 -0.48 3.94 -17.62
N ARG A 275 -0.47 5.25 -17.79
CA ARG A 275 0.67 6.10 -17.37
C ARG A 275 0.93 5.98 -15.86
N LEU A 276 -0.15 6.06 -15.06
CA LEU A 276 -0.04 5.95 -13.60
C LEU A 276 0.36 4.54 -13.17
N PHE A 277 -0.20 3.51 -13.80
CA PHE A 277 0.16 2.12 -13.54
C PHE A 277 1.64 1.81 -13.78
N LEU A 278 2.20 2.30 -14.89
CA LEU A 278 3.61 2.08 -15.21
C LEU A 278 4.57 2.78 -14.23
N ALA A 279 4.13 3.88 -13.63
CA ALA A 279 4.90 4.63 -12.64
C ALA A 279 4.65 4.19 -11.19
N ASP A 280 3.68 3.30 -10.97
CA ASP A 280 3.26 2.89 -9.64
C ASP A 280 4.32 2.04 -8.95
N LYS A 281 4.82 2.55 -7.83
CA LYS A 281 5.80 1.86 -6.99
C LYS A 281 5.20 0.75 -6.12
N ALA A 282 3.87 0.71 -5.95
CA ALA A 282 3.12 -0.41 -5.37
C ALA A 282 2.86 -1.48 -6.45
N PHE A 283 3.89 -2.12 -6.88
CA PHE A 283 4.06 -2.90 -8.10
C PHE A 283 3.22 -4.17 -8.24
N PHE A 284 2.63 -4.67 -7.18
CA PHE A 284 1.99 -6.01 -7.15
C PHE A 284 0.59 -6.06 -7.75
N TYR A 285 0.00 -4.92 -8.09
CA TYR A 285 -1.30 -4.87 -8.75
C TYR A 285 -1.20 -5.21 -10.25
N ARG A 286 -2.29 -5.74 -10.80
CA ARG A 286 -2.43 -6.05 -12.23
C ARG A 286 -2.76 -4.82 -13.05
N ASP A 287 -3.68 -3.99 -12.54
CA ASP A 287 -4.16 -2.80 -13.20
C ASP A 287 -4.34 -1.66 -12.20
N PHE A 288 -4.17 -0.44 -12.67
CA PHE A 288 -4.60 0.79 -12.03
C PHE A 288 -5.63 1.47 -12.91
N VAL A 289 -6.83 1.63 -12.40
CA VAL A 289 -7.97 2.15 -13.17
C VAL A 289 -8.30 3.56 -12.71
N VAL A 290 -8.54 4.44 -13.65
CA VAL A 290 -9.12 5.77 -13.43
C VAL A 290 -10.36 5.89 -14.30
N ASP A 291 -11.50 6.11 -13.65
CA ASP A 291 -12.76 6.44 -14.31
C ASP A 291 -13.16 7.88 -14.00
N GLU A 292 -13.79 8.54 -14.95
CA GLU A 292 -14.36 9.88 -14.80
C GLU A 292 -15.88 9.81 -14.75
N VAL A 293 -16.49 10.55 -13.83
CA VAL A 293 -17.95 10.64 -13.68
C VAL A 293 -18.51 11.53 -14.78
N LEU A 294 -19.47 10.99 -15.54
CA LEU A 294 -20.20 11.72 -16.59
C LEU A 294 -21.26 12.67 -15.98
N PRO A 295 -21.70 13.69 -16.74
CA PRO A 295 -22.79 14.58 -16.36
C PRO A 295 -24.09 13.86 -16.05
#